data_4281c462aa9e4c9c8653bbf02edac86c
#
_entry.id   4281c462aa9e4c9c8653bbf02edac86c
#
_cell.length_a   1.000
_cell.length_b   1.000
_cell.length_c   1.000
_cell.angle_alpha   90.00
_cell.angle_beta   90.00
_cell.angle_gamma   90.00
#
_symmetry.space_group_name_H-M   'P 1'
#
loop_
_entity.id
_entity.type
_entity.pdbx_description
1 polymer ?
#
loop_
_entity_poly.entity_id
_entity_poly.type
_entity_poly.pdbx_seq_one_letter_code
_entity_poly.pdbx_strand_id
1 'polypeptide(L)' 'MEITVDNLRAQIDGEAYRLLPLSYIAERYFEKSAAWLSQRLNGTLVRGRSYTLNEEQKKIFNDAMQDISLRIGSIHLT' A
#
# COMPACT_ATOMS: atom_id res chain seq x y z
N MET A 1 -12.24 -3.36 25.74
CA MET A 1 -11.51 -4.21 24.87
C MET A 1 -11.29 -3.57 23.53
N GLU A 2 -10.14 -3.69 23.09
CA GLU A 2 -9.77 -3.03 21.89
C GLU A 2 -9.88 -3.91 20.69
N ILE A 3 -10.47 -3.41 19.65
CA ILE A 3 -10.54 -4.16 18.43
C ILE A 3 -9.32 -3.85 17.61
N THR A 4 -8.55 -4.86 17.38
CA THR A 4 -7.37 -4.69 16.60
C THR A 4 -7.75 -4.70 15.13
N VAL A 5 -7.66 -3.56 14.51
CA VAL A 5 -7.85 -3.47 13.09
C VAL A 5 -6.50 -3.61 12.46
N ASP A 6 -6.42 -4.41 11.41
CA ASP A 6 -5.19 -4.62 10.71
C ASP A 6 -4.79 -3.33 10.03
N ASN A 7 -4.08 -2.48 10.76
CA ASN A 7 -3.66 -1.18 10.26
C ASN A 7 -2.31 -1.31 9.56
N LEU A 8 -2.37 -1.54 8.26
CA LEU A 8 -1.16 -1.74 7.48
C LEU A 8 -0.29 -0.49 7.46
N ARG A 9 -0.93 0.68 7.55
CA ARG A 9 -0.21 1.93 7.56
C ARG A 9 0.77 2.01 8.72
N ALA A 10 0.40 1.42 9.86
CA ALA A 10 1.25 1.45 11.06
C ALA A 10 2.51 0.61 10.89
N GLN A 11 2.50 -0.31 9.94
CA GLN A 11 3.67 -1.15 9.69
C GLN A 11 4.66 -0.47 8.75
N ILE A 12 4.29 0.67 8.20
CA ILE A 12 5.13 1.38 7.25
C ILE A 12 5.71 2.62 7.92
N ASP A 13 7.03 2.76 7.84
CA ASP A 13 7.69 3.95 8.33
C ASP A 13 7.12 5.18 7.65
N GLY A 14 6.93 6.27 8.43
CA GLY A 14 6.31 7.47 7.90
C GLY A 14 7.02 8.04 6.68
N GLU A 15 8.36 8.05 6.70
CA GLU A 15 9.09 8.54 5.55
C GLU A 15 8.90 7.63 4.34
N ALA A 16 8.94 6.32 4.58
CA ALA A 16 8.74 5.36 3.50
C ALA A 16 7.34 5.50 2.90
N TYR A 17 6.35 5.74 3.75
CA TYR A 17 4.98 5.91 3.26
C TYR A 17 4.89 7.10 2.30
N ARG A 18 5.59 8.17 2.63
CA ARG A 18 5.57 9.37 1.80
C ARG A 18 6.22 9.13 0.43
N LEU A 19 7.08 8.13 0.35
CA LEU A 19 7.74 7.80 -0.90
C LEU A 19 6.90 6.88 -1.79
N LEU A 20 5.81 6.32 -1.25
CA LEU A 20 5.00 5.37 -2.01
C LEU A 20 4.29 6.05 -3.17
N PRO A 21 4.50 5.55 -4.39
CA PRO A 21 3.75 6.05 -5.55
C PRO A 21 2.39 5.37 -5.62
N LEU A 22 1.49 5.81 -4.72
CA LEU A 22 0.20 5.12 -4.54
C LEU A 22 -0.60 5.00 -5.83
N SER A 23 -0.63 6.07 -6.66
CA SER A 23 -1.37 6.00 -7.91
C SER A 23 -0.81 4.92 -8.82
N TYR A 24 0.50 4.89 -8.96
CA TYR A 24 1.15 3.90 -9.81
C TYR A 24 0.87 2.49 -9.32
N ILE A 25 1.02 2.27 -8.02
CA ILE A 25 0.80 0.95 -7.44
C ILE A 25 -0.64 0.53 -7.61
N ALA A 26 -1.58 1.42 -7.30
CA ALA A 26 -2.99 1.09 -7.37
C ALA A 26 -3.40 0.75 -8.79
N GLU A 27 -2.97 1.57 -9.75
CA GLU A 27 -3.39 1.37 -11.14
C GLU A 27 -2.67 0.20 -11.79
N ARG A 28 -1.38 0.08 -11.51
CA ARG A 28 -0.57 -0.93 -12.19
C ARG A 28 -0.75 -2.34 -11.63
N TYR A 29 -0.89 -2.45 -10.33
CA TYR A 29 -0.91 -3.76 -9.70
C TYR A 29 -2.29 -4.19 -9.20
N PHE A 30 -3.20 -3.25 -9.01
CA PHE A 30 -4.52 -3.57 -8.49
C PHE A 30 -5.65 -3.16 -9.42
N GLU A 31 -5.37 -2.35 -10.44
CA GLU A 31 -6.37 -1.81 -11.34
C GLU A 31 -7.43 -1.02 -10.57
N LYS A 32 -6.95 -0.26 -9.59
CA LYS A 32 -7.79 0.55 -8.72
C LYS A 32 -7.25 1.96 -8.65
N SER A 33 -7.97 2.83 -7.95
CA SER A 33 -7.53 4.20 -7.76
C SER A 33 -6.59 4.33 -6.58
N ALA A 34 -5.85 5.44 -6.52
CA ALA A 34 -4.99 5.69 -5.38
C ALA A 34 -5.80 5.77 -4.10
N ALA A 35 -7.02 6.31 -4.17
CA ALA A 35 -7.88 6.42 -3.00
C ALA A 35 -8.25 5.04 -2.47
N TRP A 36 -8.51 4.10 -3.36
CA TRP A 36 -8.83 2.74 -2.97
C TRP A 36 -7.69 2.14 -2.15
N LEU A 37 -6.47 2.30 -2.64
CA LEU A 37 -5.31 1.74 -1.97
C LEU A 37 -5.05 2.43 -0.64
N SER A 38 -5.17 3.75 -0.64
CA SER A 38 -4.95 4.52 0.58
C SER A 38 -5.92 4.11 1.67
N GLN A 39 -7.20 3.93 1.31
CA GLN A 39 -8.19 3.52 2.28
C GLN A 39 -7.85 2.18 2.91
N ARG A 40 -7.37 1.25 2.11
CA ARG A 40 -7.07 -0.08 2.61
C ARG A 40 -5.78 -0.12 3.42
N LEU A 41 -4.82 0.70 3.07
CA LEU A 41 -3.59 0.78 3.87
C LEU A 41 -3.87 1.41 5.22
N ASN A 42 -4.77 2.39 5.27
CA ASN A 42 -5.07 3.09 6.51
C ASN A 42 -6.17 2.42 7.32
N GLY A 43 -6.78 1.37 6.80
CA GLY A 43 -7.85 0.69 7.53
C GLY A 43 -9.05 1.59 7.72
N THR A 44 -9.37 2.38 6.69
CA THR A 44 -10.45 3.36 6.80
C THR A 44 -11.79 2.68 7.03
N LEU A 45 -12.57 3.22 7.97
CA LEU A 45 -13.90 2.73 8.24
C LEU A 45 -14.89 3.37 7.26
N VAL A 46 -15.70 2.54 6.64
CA VAL A 46 -16.75 3.00 5.75
C VAL A 46 -18.02 2.28 6.17
N ARG A 47 -19.00 3.06 6.62
CA ARG A 47 -20.28 2.51 7.06
C ARG A 47 -20.08 1.44 8.12
N GLY A 48 -19.16 1.68 9.05
CA GLY A 48 -18.91 0.77 10.13
C GLY A 48 -18.05 -0.43 9.78
N ARG A 49 -17.59 -0.50 8.55
CA ARG A 49 -16.72 -1.58 8.12
C ARG A 49 -15.31 -1.08 7.90
N SER A 50 -14.36 -1.85 8.37
CA SER A 50 -12.96 -1.56 8.15
C SER A 50 -12.49 -2.30 6.91
N TYR A 51 -11.86 -1.57 6.01
CA TYR A 51 -11.34 -2.18 4.78
C TYR A 51 -9.82 -2.24 4.86
N THR A 52 -9.31 -3.40 4.52
CA THR A 52 -7.87 -3.60 4.50
C THR A 52 -7.55 -4.56 3.35
N LEU A 53 -6.27 -4.81 3.13
CA LEU A 53 -5.87 -5.74 2.07
C LEU A 53 -5.96 -7.18 2.60
N ASN A 54 -6.47 -8.07 1.75
CA ASN A 54 -6.47 -9.48 2.11
C ASN A 54 -5.07 -10.05 1.88
N GLU A 55 -4.88 -11.33 2.18
CA GLU A 55 -3.55 -11.92 2.10
C GLU A 55 -2.97 -11.89 0.69
N GLU A 56 -3.82 -12.16 -0.29
CA GLU A 56 -3.36 -12.12 -1.68
C GLU A 56 -2.97 -10.71 -2.08
N GLN A 57 -3.75 -9.73 -1.65
CA GLN A 57 -3.45 -8.34 -1.98
C GLN A 57 -2.19 -7.86 -1.28
N LYS A 58 -1.96 -8.32 -0.06
CA LYS A 58 -0.72 -7.99 0.64
C LYS A 58 0.49 -8.54 -0.11
N LYS A 59 0.34 -9.75 -0.65
CA LYS A 59 1.42 -10.34 -1.43
C LYS A 59 1.69 -9.52 -2.68
N ILE A 60 0.62 -9.07 -3.36
CA ILE A 60 0.78 -8.25 -4.55
C ILE A 60 1.47 -6.94 -4.19
N PHE A 61 1.08 -6.34 -3.07
CA PHE A 61 1.71 -5.10 -2.63
C PHE A 61 3.19 -5.30 -2.35
N ASN A 62 3.53 -6.38 -1.64
CA ASN A 62 4.91 -6.66 -1.31
C ASN A 62 5.74 -6.92 -2.56
N ASP A 63 5.16 -7.65 -3.51
CA ASP A 63 5.84 -7.91 -4.78
C ASP A 63 6.05 -6.61 -5.55
N ALA A 64 5.07 -5.71 -5.48
CA ALA A 64 5.19 -4.41 -6.13
C ALA A 64 6.34 -3.61 -5.51
N MET A 65 6.48 -3.67 -4.19
CA MET A 65 7.56 -2.97 -3.52
C MET A 65 8.92 -3.46 -4.01
N GLN A 66 9.06 -4.78 -4.13
CA GLN A 66 10.31 -5.35 -4.62
C GLN A 66 10.58 -4.92 -6.06
N ASP A 67 9.56 -4.97 -6.90
CA ASP A 67 9.71 -4.63 -8.31
C ASP A 67 10.08 -3.15 -8.46
N ILE A 68 9.37 -2.28 -7.77
CA ILE A 68 9.63 -0.85 -7.85
C ILE A 68 11.00 -0.52 -7.30
N SER A 69 11.38 -1.16 -6.20
CA SER A 69 12.67 -0.94 -5.59
C SER A 69 13.80 -1.27 -6.56
N LEU A 70 13.66 -2.39 -7.25
CA LEU A 70 14.69 -2.79 -8.21
C LEU A 70 14.75 -1.84 -9.39
N ARG A 71 13.59 -1.40 -9.87
CA ARG A 71 13.55 -0.48 -11.01
C ARG A 71 14.15 0.87 -10.65
N ILE A 72 13.78 1.41 -9.50
CA ILE A 72 14.30 2.70 -9.07
C ILE A 72 15.77 2.58 -8.72
N GLY A 73 16.14 1.50 -8.06
CA GLY A 73 17.52 1.30 -7.64
C GLY A 73 18.48 1.10 -8.80
N SER A 74 17.95 0.78 -9.99
CA SER A 74 18.79 0.61 -11.16
C SER A 74 19.04 1.92 -11.91
N ILE A 75 18.35 2.98 -11.51
CA ILE A 75 18.54 4.29 -12.15
C ILE A 75 19.89 4.86 -11.75
N HIS A 76 20.64 5.26 -12.73
CA HIS A 76 21.96 5.84 -12.49
C HIS A 76 22.17 6.99 -13.44
N LEU A 77 22.44 8.16 -12.88
CA LEU A 77 22.72 9.34 -13.68
C LEU A 77 24.21 9.60 -13.72
N THR A 78 24.71 9.89 -14.90
CA THR A 78 26.13 10.18 -15.08
C THR A 78 26.36 11.65 -15.34
#